data_0fc06e6a9c904d01591c5c0d85b818c5
#
_entry.id   0fc06e6a9c904d01591c5c0d85b818c5
#
_cell.length_a   1.000
_cell.length_b   1.000
_cell.length_c   1.000
_cell.angle_alpha   90.00
_cell.angle_beta   90.00
_cell.angle_gamma   90.00
#
_symmetry.space_group_name_H-M   'P 1'
#
loop_
_entity.id
_entity.type
_entity.pdbx_description
1 polymer ?
#
loop_
_entity_poly.entity_id
_entity_poly.type
_entity_poly.pdbx_seq_one_letter_code
_entity_poly.pdbx_strand_id
1 'polypeptide(L)'
;MDRTAAALRVERFLETEPVIWLSSIRPDGAPHLVPTWFAWDGEAILIRSKPHAKKVRNLAHDPRAMVALGDAEDDFDVGLLEARAEVTVGDDARPAPLPDAFVAKYRSRIAELGLTQAEFAATYSATIRLIPARALGWHGRSTPRTWLDAVRRLSFGRPALAFGASAA
;
A
#
# COMPACT_ATOMS: atom_id res chain seq x y z
N MET A 1 -5.35 -20.92 10.34
CA MET A 1 -4.48 -19.82 10.79
C MET A 1 -5.28 -18.97 11.77
N ASP A 2 -4.78 -18.77 12.97
CA ASP A 2 -5.46 -17.98 13.99
C ASP A 2 -5.58 -16.52 13.51
N ARG A 3 -6.82 -16.00 13.44
CA ARG A 3 -7.10 -14.60 13.02
C ARG A 3 -6.35 -13.60 13.90
N THR A 4 -6.16 -13.93 15.16
CA THR A 4 -5.46 -13.09 16.15
C THR A 4 -3.97 -12.96 15.81
N ALA A 5 -3.30 -14.04 15.44
CA ALA A 5 -1.88 -14.02 15.11
C ALA A 5 -1.59 -13.23 13.82
N ALA A 6 -2.46 -13.33 12.81
CA ALA A 6 -2.33 -12.54 11.58
C ALA A 6 -2.55 -11.04 11.84
N ALA A 7 -3.54 -10.69 12.67
CA ALA A 7 -3.82 -9.30 13.02
C ALA A 7 -2.66 -8.66 13.80
N LEU A 8 -2.15 -9.31 14.84
CA LEU A 8 -1.01 -8.84 15.64
C LEU A 8 0.26 -8.64 14.78
N ARG A 9 0.48 -9.52 13.80
CA ARG A 9 1.61 -9.38 12.89
C ARG A 9 1.48 -8.16 11.99
N VAL A 10 0.31 -7.97 11.38
CA VAL A 10 0.03 -6.81 10.53
C VAL A 10 0.15 -5.52 11.35
N GLU A 11 -0.37 -5.50 12.57
CA GLU A 11 -0.27 -4.34 13.46
C GLU A 11 1.19 -3.97 13.75
N ARG A 12 2.06 -4.94 14.06
CA ARG A 12 3.49 -4.73 14.21
C ARG A 12 4.11 -4.06 12.96
N PHE A 13 3.80 -4.55 11.75
CA PHE A 13 4.30 -3.95 10.53
C PHE A 13 3.77 -2.54 10.30
N LEU A 14 2.51 -2.27 10.64
CA LEU A 14 1.95 -0.92 10.55
C LEU A 14 2.68 0.08 11.45
N GLU A 15 3.22 -0.36 12.58
CA GLU A 15 4.01 0.46 13.48
C GLU A 15 5.45 0.65 13.00
N THR A 16 6.08 -0.41 12.48
CA THR A 16 7.53 -0.44 12.23
C THR A 16 7.93 -0.13 10.80
N GLU A 17 7.14 -0.55 9.80
CA GLU A 17 7.51 -0.41 8.40
C GLU A 17 7.47 1.05 7.91
N PRO A 18 8.51 1.51 7.19
CA PRO A 18 8.56 2.88 6.67
C PRO A 18 7.71 3.07 5.42
N VAL A 19 7.36 2.01 4.71
CA VAL A 19 6.66 2.04 3.42
C VAL A 19 5.70 0.86 3.35
N ILE A 20 4.56 1.08 2.73
CA ILE A 20 3.64 0.01 2.31
C ILE A 20 3.56 -0.06 0.79
N TRP A 21 3.24 -1.25 0.28
CA TRP A 21 2.82 -1.43 -1.10
C TRP A 21 1.30 -1.33 -1.17
N LEU A 22 0.82 -0.28 -1.84
CA LEU A 22 -0.60 -0.01 -2.01
C LEU A 22 -1.07 -0.45 -3.40
N SER A 23 -2.00 -1.38 -3.44
CA SER A 23 -2.73 -1.77 -4.65
C SER A 23 -4.06 -1.03 -4.74
N SER A 24 -4.38 -0.56 -5.93
CA SER A 24 -5.66 0.07 -6.28
C SER A 24 -6.09 -0.37 -7.68
N ILE A 25 -7.36 -0.18 -8.01
CA ILE A 25 -7.93 -0.59 -9.30
C ILE A 25 -8.08 0.65 -10.19
N ARG A 26 -7.54 0.58 -11.39
CA ARG A 26 -7.69 1.61 -12.41
C ARG A 26 -9.11 1.61 -12.98
N PRO A 27 -9.58 2.72 -13.61
CA PRO A 27 -10.90 2.75 -14.27
C PRO A 27 -11.09 1.69 -15.36
N ASP A 28 -9.99 1.21 -15.98
CA ASP A 28 -10.01 0.12 -16.97
C ASP A 28 -9.99 -1.29 -16.33
N GLY A 29 -10.07 -1.38 -14.99
CA GLY A 29 -10.03 -2.63 -14.24
C GLY A 29 -8.63 -3.19 -13.99
N ALA A 30 -7.58 -2.61 -14.56
CA ALA A 30 -6.21 -3.09 -14.36
C ALA A 30 -5.70 -2.75 -12.94
N PRO A 31 -4.92 -3.64 -12.31
CA PRO A 31 -4.29 -3.35 -11.03
C PRO A 31 -3.21 -2.29 -11.17
N HIS A 32 -3.06 -1.49 -10.12
CA HIS A 32 -2.00 -0.49 -9.98
C HIS A 32 -1.38 -0.62 -8.60
N LEU A 33 -0.08 -0.90 -8.54
CA LEU A 33 0.68 -1.13 -7.31
C LEU A 33 1.79 -0.10 -7.19
N VAL A 34 1.90 0.55 -6.04
CA VAL A 34 2.93 1.56 -5.76
C VAL A 34 3.39 1.52 -4.31
N PRO A 35 4.68 1.78 -4.03
CA PRO A 35 5.12 2.03 -2.67
C PRO A 35 4.65 3.41 -2.21
N THR A 36 4.33 3.55 -0.93
CA THR A 36 3.91 4.83 -0.37
C THR A 36 4.23 4.94 1.11
N TRP A 37 4.55 6.16 1.55
CA TRP A 37 4.62 6.50 2.96
C TRP A 37 3.24 6.45 3.59
N PHE A 38 3.18 6.02 4.83
CA PHE A 38 1.95 5.88 5.58
C PHE A 38 2.17 6.09 7.07
N ALA A 39 1.13 6.44 7.79
CA ALA A 39 1.08 6.35 9.23
C ALA A 39 -0.10 5.50 9.66
N TRP A 40 0.00 4.87 10.79
CA TRP A 40 -1.07 4.14 11.44
C TRP A 40 -1.57 4.95 12.63
N ASP A 41 -2.87 5.20 12.75
CA ASP A 41 -3.47 5.96 13.85
C ASP A 41 -4.17 5.08 14.91
N GLY A 42 -4.06 3.75 14.76
CA GLY A 42 -4.75 2.76 15.60
C GLY A 42 -6.05 2.23 14.97
N GLU A 43 -6.60 2.92 13.96
CA GLU A 43 -7.85 2.55 13.29
C GLU A 43 -7.71 2.47 11.78
N ALA A 44 -6.91 3.35 11.18
CA ALA A 44 -6.75 3.46 9.75
C ALA A 44 -5.31 3.74 9.34
N ILE A 45 -4.99 3.38 8.10
CA ILE A 45 -3.74 3.75 7.45
C ILE A 45 -3.94 5.11 6.78
N LEU A 46 -3.11 6.08 7.17
CA LEU A 46 -3.14 7.45 6.65
C LEU A 46 -2.03 7.64 5.63
N ILE A 47 -2.39 8.06 4.41
CA ILE A 47 -1.46 8.32 3.33
C ILE A 47 -1.64 9.76 2.84
N ARG A 48 -0.52 10.49 2.69
CA ARG A 48 -0.50 11.79 2.02
C ARG A 48 -0.04 11.62 0.58
N SER A 49 -0.69 12.30 -0.35
CA SER A 49 -0.41 12.17 -1.78
C SER A 49 -0.63 13.49 -2.53
N LYS A 50 0.02 13.61 -3.69
CA LYS A 50 -0.32 14.69 -4.63
C LYS A 50 -1.76 14.47 -5.12
N PRO A 51 -2.59 15.54 -5.23
CA PRO A 51 -4.02 15.42 -5.56
C PRO A 51 -4.28 14.73 -6.90
N HIS A 52 -3.39 14.91 -7.87
CA HIS A 52 -3.53 14.33 -9.20
C HIS A 52 -2.81 12.98 -9.37
N ALA A 53 -2.32 12.36 -8.30
CA ALA A 53 -1.67 11.06 -8.38
C ALA A 53 -2.64 9.96 -8.84
N LYS A 54 -2.13 8.98 -9.60
CA LYS A 54 -2.96 7.86 -10.10
C LYS A 54 -3.70 7.12 -8.99
N LYS A 55 -3.02 6.84 -7.85
CA LYS A 55 -3.64 6.17 -6.71
C LYS A 55 -4.82 6.95 -6.12
N VAL A 56 -4.75 8.29 -6.10
CA VAL A 56 -5.84 9.14 -5.62
C VAL A 56 -7.07 9.02 -6.53
N ARG A 57 -6.87 9.14 -7.84
CA ARG A 57 -7.95 8.99 -8.83
C ARG A 57 -8.54 7.57 -8.83
N ASN A 58 -7.70 6.56 -8.75
CA ASN A 58 -8.14 5.17 -8.70
C ASN A 58 -9.05 4.93 -7.49
N LEU A 59 -8.58 5.33 -6.30
CA LEU A 59 -9.31 5.09 -5.05
C LEU A 59 -10.56 5.98 -4.89
N ALA A 60 -10.60 7.14 -5.53
CA ALA A 60 -11.80 7.95 -5.62
C ALA A 60 -12.86 7.31 -6.54
N HIS A 61 -12.42 6.55 -7.57
CA HIS A 61 -13.29 5.81 -8.49
C HIS A 61 -13.74 4.46 -7.92
N ASP A 62 -12.78 3.68 -7.42
CA ASP A 62 -13.03 2.38 -6.78
C ASP A 62 -12.30 2.35 -5.43
N PRO A 63 -13.02 2.38 -4.31
CA PRO A 63 -12.42 2.49 -2.99
C PRO A 63 -11.79 1.18 -2.49
N ARG A 64 -11.83 0.09 -3.25
CA ARG A 64 -11.19 -1.18 -2.86
C ARG A 64 -9.68 -1.05 -2.97
N ALA A 65 -9.00 -1.44 -1.91
CA ALA A 65 -7.56 -1.39 -1.82
C ALA A 65 -7.02 -2.67 -1.18
N MET A 66 -5.78 -3.00 -1.53
CA MET A 66 -5.00 -4.00 -0.80
C MET A 66 -3.65 -3.39 -0.44
N VAL A 67 -3.19 -3.66 0.76
CA VAL A 67 -1.89 -3.25 1.27
C VAL A 67 -1.05 -4.47 1.54
N ALA A 68 0.21 -4.44 1.13
CA ALA A 68 1.22 -5.43 1.51
C ALA A 68 2.31 -4.77 2.35
N LEU A 69 2.73 -5.49 3.39
CA LEU A 69 3.71 -5.08 4.39
C LEU A 69 4.65 -6.26 4.70
N GLY A 70 5.82 -5.94 5.21
CA GLY A 70 6.79 -6.93 5.66
C GLY A 70 7.84 -7.24 4.61
N ASP A 71 8.77 -8.11 5.00
CA ASP A 71 9.91 -8.51 4.21
C ASP A 71 9.78 -9.98 3.81
N ALA A 72 10.09 -10.26 2.56
CA ALA A 72 10.15 -11.63 2.04
C ALA A 72 11.56 -12.26 2.16
N GLU A 73 12.56 -11.50 2.62
CA GLU A 73 13.92 -12.00 2.79
C GLU A 73 14.03 -12.96 3.98
N ASP A 74 13.33 -12.66 5.07
CA ASP A 74 13.31 -13.49 6.28
C ASP A 74 12.05 -14.36 6.37
N ASP A 75 12.05 -15.53 5.74
CA ASP A 75 11.02 -16.57 5.91
C ASP A 75 9.58 -16.16 5.54
N PHE A 76 9.40 -15.24 4.59
CA PHE A 76 8.07 -14.76 4.19
C PHE A 76 7.26 -14.16 5.35
N ASP A 77 7.88 -13.34 6.18
CA ASP A 77 7.16 -12.60 7.21
C ASP A 77 6.40 -11.43 6.58
N VAL A 78 5.22 -11.71 6.04
CA VAL A 78 4.42 -10.75 5.28
C VAL A 78 3.01 -10.63 5.84
N GLY A 79 2.48 -9.40 5.77
CA GLY A 79 1.11 -9.07 6.09
C GLY A 79 0.39 -8.47 4.89
N LEU A 80 -0.85 -8.85 4.69
CA LEU A 80 -1.75 -8.24 3.72
C LEU A 80 -2.97 -7.69 4.43
N LEU A 81 -3.45 -6.54 3.97
CA LEU A 81 -4.69 -5.94 4.41
C LEU A 81 -5.59 -5.66 3.21
N GLU A 82 -6.79 -6.23 3.22
CA GLU A 82 -7.90 -5.73 2.44
C GLU A 82 -8.46 -4.51 3.14
N ALA A 83 -8.64 -3.42 2.40
CA ALA A 83 -9.08 -2.15 2.96
C ALA A 83 -10.05 -1.41 2.04
N ARG A 84 -10.79 -0.49 2.63
CA ARG A 84 -11.63 0.46 1.90
C ARG A 84 -11.07 1.86 2.07
N ALA A 85 -10.92 2.58 0.97
CA ALA A 85 -10.35 3.92 0.94
C ALA A 85 -11.44 4.99 1.10
N GLU A 86 -11.12 6.00 1.90
CA GLU A 86 -11.75 7.31 1.91
C GLU A 86 -10.74 8.32 1.38
N VAL A 87 -11.10 9.04 0.33
CA VAL A 87 -10.21 10.01 -0.32
C VAL A 87 -10.74 11.42 -0.10
N THR A 88 -9.91 12.27 0.47
CA THR A 88 -10.19 13.69 0.61
C THR A 88 -9.09 14.47 -0.11
N VAL A 89 -9.48 15.34 -1.03
CA VAL A 89 -8.55 16.28 -1.67
C VAL A 89 -8.74 17.62 -0.99
N GLY A 90 -7.67 18.12 -0.36
CA GLY A 90 -7.68 19.41 0.29
C GLY A 90 -7.72 20.55 -0.72
N ASP A 91 -8.15 21.73 -0.26
CA ASP A 91 -7.99 22.98 -0.98
C ASP A 91 -6.49 23.36 -0.96
N ASP A 92 -5.90 23.58 -2.12
CA ASP A 92 -4.49 23.98 -2.25
C ASP A 92 -4.21 25.31 -1.51
N ALA A 93 -5.22 26.17 -1.37
CA ALA A 93 -5.13 27.40 -0.60
C ALA A 93 -5.13 27.19 0.93
N ARG A 94 -5.60 26.03 1.38
CA ARG A 94 -5.68 25.70 2.81
C ARG A 94 -5.47 24.19 3.03
N PRO A 95 -4.22 23.71 2.87
CA PRO A 95 -3.94 22.29 3.03
C PRO A 95 -4.26 21.84 4.46
N ALA A 96 -4.92 20.70 4.58
CA ALA A 96 -5.13 20.08 5.88
C ALA A 96 -3.78 19.78 6.55
N PRO A 97 -3.64 20.00 7.85
CA PRO A 97 -2.40 19.71 8.58
C PRO A 97 -2.06 18.21 8.45
N LEU A 98 -0.78 17.90 8.62
CA LEU A 98 -0.36 16.51 8.68
C LEU A 98 -0.86 15.88 9.98
N PRO A 99 -1.39 14.66 9.94
CA PRO A 99 -1.72 13.92 11.16
C PRO A 99 -0.48 13.76 12.06
N ASP A 100 -0.67 13.82 13.38
CA ASP A 100 0.44 13.71 14.35
C ASP A 100 1.25 12.42 14.17
N ALA A 101 0.59 11.30 13.94
CA ALA A 101 1.23 10.02 13.66
C ALA A 101 2.12 10.07 12.41
N PHE A 102 1.71 10.81 11.37
CA PHE A 102 2.50 11.00 10.15
C PHE A 102 3.72 11.88 10.42
N VAL A 103 3.55 12.97 11.15
CA VAL A 103 4.65 13.87 11.56
C VAL A 103 5.67 13.12 12.41
N ALA A 104 5.20 12.37 13.42
CA ALA A 104 6.08 11.58 14.28
C ALA A 104 6.96 10.60 13.49
N LYS A 105 6.38 9.95 12.48
CA LYS A 105 7.07 8.93 11.69
C LYS A 105 8.04 9.52 10.64
N TYR A 106 7.71 10.68 10.04
CA TYR A 106 8.42 11.17 8.85
C TYR A 106 9.08 12.54 8.98
N ARG A 107 9.09 13.17 10.16
CA ARG A 107 9.69 14.50 10.37
C ARG A 107 11.10 14.62 9.78
N SER A 108 11.97 13.68 10.11
CA SER A 108 13.37 13.68 9.62
C SER A 108 13.44 13.53 8.10
N ARG A 109 12.65 12.60 7.54
CA ARG A 109 12.62 12.36 6.09
C ARG A 109 12.03 13.53 5.30
N ILE A 110 11.05 14.24 5.85
CA ILE A 110 10.51 15.47 5.25
C ILE A 110 11.58 16.55 5.23
N ALA A 111 12.34 16.71 6.31
CA ALA A 111 13.47 17.65 6.37
C ALA A 111 14.60 17.27 5.39
N GLU A 112 14.91 15.98 5.22
CA GLU A 112 15.88 15.49 4.23
C GLU A 112 15.48 15.81 2.77
N LEU A 113 14.17 15.95 2.49
CA LEU A 113 13.67 16.43 1.21
C LEU A 113 13.82 17.96 1.03
N GLY A 114 14.32 18.67 2.03
CA GLY A 114 14.42 20.13 2.03
C GLY A 114 13.08 20.84 2.21
N LEU A 115 12.07 20.16 2.75
CA LEU A 115 10.72 20.68 2.92
C LEU A 115 10.39 20.90 4.40
N THR A 116 9.67 21.98 4.69
CA THR A 116 8.94 22.13 5.94
C THR A 116 7.69 21.24 5.94
N GLN A 117 7.13 20.98 7.12
CA GLN A 117 5.87 20.23 7.24
C GLN A 117 4.71 20.92 6.49
N ALA A 118 4.68 22.26 6.49
CA ALA A 118 3.66 23.05 5.79
C ALA A 118 3.78 22.89 4.26
N GLU A 119 4.99 22.98 3.72
CA GLU A 119 5.26 22.78 2.28
C GLU A 119 4.96 21.35 1.85
N PHE A 120 5.30 20.36 2.69
CA PHE A 120 4.93 18.98 2.43
C PHE A 120 3.41 18.79 2.44
N ALA A 121 2.69 19.35 3.42
CA ALA A 121 1.23 19.28 3.50
C ALA A 121 0.55 19.94 2.28
N ALA A 122 1.08 21.06 1.80
CA ALA A 122 0.60 21.75 0.60
C ALA A 122 0.85 20.91 -0.68
N THR A 123 2.07 20.37 -0.83
CA THR A 123 2.44 19.56 -2.00
C THR A 123 1.67 18.24 -2.07
N TYR A 124 1.43 17.61 -0.91
CA TYR A 124 0.74 16.33 -0.78
C TYR A 124 -0.63 16.54 -0.12
N SER A 125 -1.45 17.44 -0.72
CA SER A 125 -2.72 17.92 -0.15
C SER A 125 -3.84 16.88 -0.14
N ALA A 126 -3.73 15.78 -0.91
CA ALA A 126 -4.69 14.69 -0.83
C ALA A 126 -4.39 13.75 0.35
N THR A 127 -5.42 13.41 1.10
CA THR A 127 -5.40 12.41 2.15
C THR A 127 -6.17 11.16 1.70
N ILE A 128 -5.54 10.00 1.82
CA ILE A 128 -6.17 8.69 1.66
C ILE A 128 -6.20 8.04 3.03
N ARG A 129 -7.39 7.72 3.52
CA ARG A 129 -7.61 6.96 4.73
C ARG A 129 -8.07 5.57 4.35
N LEU A 130 -7.28 4.54 4.69
CA LEU A 130 -7.61 3.15 4.40
C LEU A 130 -8.14 2.49 5.66
N ILE A 131 -9.42 2.10 5.62
CA ILE A 131 -10.08 1.40 6.71
C ILE A 131 -9.87 -0.10 6.48
N PRO A 132 -9.15 -0.81 7.39
CA PRO A 132 -8.94 -2.24 7.27
C PRO A 132 -10.25 -3.02 7.35
N ALA A 133 -10.44 -3.97 6.43
CA ALA A 133 -11.58 -4.88 6.42
C ALA A 133 -11.17 -6.30 6.80
N ARG A 134 -9.98 -6.74 6.36
CA ARG A 134 -9.49 -8.09 6.62
C ARG A 134 -7.97 -8.12 6.64
N ALA A 135 -7.39 -8.80 7.63
CA ALA A 135 -5.96 -9.06 7.72
C ALA A 135 -5.65 -10.51 7.33
N LEU A 136 -4.60 -10.68 6.54
CA LEU A 136 -3.98 -11.95 6.19
C LEU A 136 -2.49 -11.84 6.53
N GLY A 137 -1.88 -12.92 6.99
CA GLY A 137 -0.46 -12.90 7.32
C GLY A 137 0.14 -14.29 7.15
N TRP A 138 1.37 -14.33 6.68
CA TRP A 138 2.15 -15.53 6.59
C TRP A 138 3.41 -15.36 7.44
N HIS A 139 3.71 -16.40 8.17
CA HIS A 139 4.98 -16.56 8.86
C HIS A 139 5.33 -18.04 8.78
N GLY A 140 6.49 -18.33 8.34
CA GLY A 140 6.93 -19.70 8.36
C GLY A 140 8.20 -19.90 7.53
N ARG A 141 9.02 -20.80 7.99
CA ARG A 141 10.10 -21.40 7.22
C ARG A 141 9.50 -22.26 6.10
N SER A 142 8.89 -21.61 5.11
CA SER A 142 8.66 -22.26 3.84
C SER A 142 10.04 -22.42 3.22
N THR A 143 10.59 -23.64 3.27
CA THR A 143 11.80 -23.89 2.48
C THR A 143 11.50 -23.47 1.03
N PRO A 144 12.44 -22.82 0.32
CA PRO A 144 12.25 -22.38 -1.06
C PRO A 144 11.69 -23.46 -1.99
N ARG A 145 11.89 -24.74 -1.66
CA ARG A 145 11.34 -25.91 -2.35
C ARG A 145 9.81 -25.99 -2.32
N THR A 146 9.19 -25.73 -1.18
CA THR A 146 7.72 -25.82 -1.05
C THR A 146 6.99 -24.72 -1.77
N TRP A 147 7.58 -23.51 -1.82
CA TRP A 147 7.02 -22.41 -2.59
C TRP A 147 7.11 -22.65 -4.11
N LEU A 148 8.26 -23.08 -4.60
CA LEU A 148 8.46 -23.44 -6.02
C LEU A 148 7.57 -24.62 -6.44
N ASP A 149 7.34 -25.57 -5.56
CA ASP A 149 6.44 -26.70 -5.82
C ASP A 149 4.97 -26.27 -5.79
N ALA A 150 4.58 -25.31 -4.94
CA ALA A 150 3.25 -24.72 -4.94
C ALA A 150 2.99 -23.90 -6.22
N VAL A 151 3.95 -23.09 -6.66
CA VAL A 151 3.85 -22.32 -7.91
C VAL A 151 3.84 -23.23 -9.14
N ARG A 152 4.59 -24.32 -9.14
CA ARG A 152 4.57 -25.32 -10.23
C ARG A 152 3.26 -26.08 -10.32
N ARG A 153 2.55 -26.30 -9.21
CA ARG A 153 1.21 -26.93 -9.18
C ARG A 153 0.09 -26.00 -9.61
N LEU A 154 0.31 -24.69 -9.52
CA LEU A 154 -0.52 -23.71 -10.20
C LEU A 154 -0.14 -23.77 -11.69
N SER A 155 -0.68 -24.74 -12.40
CA SER A 155 -0.63 -24.77 -13.85
C SER A 155 -1.32 -23.51 -14.35
N PHE A 156 -0.57 -22.43 -14.52
CA PHE A 156 -1.01 -21.34 -15.37
C PHE A 156 -1.11 -21.96 -16.76
N GLY A 157 -2.34 -22.32 -17.16
CA GLY A 157 -2.62 -22.59 -18.57
C GLY A 157 -1.98 -21.44 -19.35
N ARG A 158 -1.01 -21.75 -20.19
CA ARG A 158 -0.30 -20.77 -21.02
C ARG A 158 -1.35 -19.93 -21.74
N PRO A 159 -1.54 -18.64 -21.47
CA PRO A 159 -2.15 -17.79 -22.45
C PRO A 159 -1.14 -17.73 -23.61
N ALA A 160 -1.56 -18.15 -24.77
CA ALA A 160 -0.80 -17.93 -25.99
C ALA A 160 -0.68 -16.42 -26.18
N LEU A 161 0.44 -15.85 -25.78
CA LEU A 161 0.84 -14.50 -26.15
C LEU A 161 1.22 -14.57 -27.65
N ALA A 162 0.22 -14.41 -28.49
CA ALA A 162 0.44 -14.12 -29.89
C ALA A 162 0.98 -12.68 -30.00
N PHE A 163 2.30 -12.54 -29.97
CA PHE A 163 2.94 -11.34 -30.49
C PHE A 163 2.81 -11.38 -32.00
N GLY A 164 1.84 -10.63 -32.53
CA GLY A 164 1.76 -10.34 -33.95
C GLY A 164 3.02 -9.57 -34.39
N ALA A 165 3.93 -10.25 -35.09
CA ALA A 165 4.95 -9.60 -35.88
C ALA A 165 4.23 -8.94 -37.05
N SER A 166 4.10 -7.61 -37.07
CA SER A 166 3.81 -6.84 -38.26
C SER A 166 5.14 -6.58 -38.93
N ALA A 167 5.39 -7.30 -40.04
CA ALA A 167 6.40 -6.94 -41.02
C ALA A 167 5.73 -6.17 -42.14
N ALA A 168 6.39 -5.12 -42.58
CA ALA A 168 6.37 -4.29 -43.76
C ALA A 168 6.13 -2.82 -43.48
#